data_a9228b4817bb11667f266337944c55aa
#
_entry.id   a9228b4817bb11667f266337944c55aa
#
_cell.length_a   1.000
_cell.length_b   1.000
_cell.length_c   1.000
_cell.angle_alpha   90.00
_cell.angle_beta   90.00
_cell.angle_gamma   90.00
#
_symmetry.space_group_name_H-M   'P 1'
#
loop_
_entity.id
_entity.type
_entity.pdbx_description
1 polymer ?
#
loop_
_entity_poly.entity_id
_entity_poly.type
_entity_poly.pdbx_seq_one_letter_code
_entity_poly.pdbx_strand_id
1 'polypeptide(L)'
;MSLYNLPTHIKSPQVVYGVIEIEEGHKNKYEYDANLGGFLYDRCLTSAMVYPASYGFIPNTLCEDGDPLDILVISPEPIKRATIVECKVLGVLNMEDEGDKDFKILAVPNFYSKKYVNLHSIDLAFLEICKNFFAHYKDLSASGDRVKVFDWHDKKYAQTIIKERVIT
;
A
#
# COMPACT_ATOMS: atom_id res chain seq x y z
N MET A 1 -14.61 -10.36 -13.70
CA MET A 1 -13.55 -10.90 -12.79
C MET A 1 -13.22 -9.82 -11.78
N SER A 2 -13.24 -10.13 -10.48
CA SER A 2 -12.88 -9.17 -9.43
C SER A 2 -11.37 -8.88 -9.46
N LEU A 3 -10.96 -7.63 -9.25
CA LEU A 3 -9.54 -7.26 -9.14
C LEU A 3 -8.86 -7.91 -7.92
N TYR A 4 -9.62 -8.26 -6.88
CA TYR A 4 -9.08 -9.03 -5.75
C TYR A 4 -8.59 -10.44 -6.15
N ASN A 5 -9.17 -11.01 -7.21
CA ASN A 5 -8.89 -12.37 -7.68
C ASN A 5 -7.90 -12.41 -8.86
N LEU A 6 -7.15 -11.33 -9.09
CA LEU A 6 -6.07 -11.38 -10.07
C LEU A 6 -5.02 -12.42 -9.63
N PRO A 7 -4.38 -13.11 -10.57
CA PRO A 7 -3.41 -14.16 -10.22
C PRO A 7 -2.21 -13.57 -9.47
N THR A 8 -1.66 -14.36 -8.55
CA THR A 8 -0.38 -14.03 -7.93
C THR A 8 0.71 -13.96 -9.00
N HIS A 9 1.56 -12.96 -8.92
CA HIS A 9 2.66 -12.80 -9.86
C HIS A 9 3.62 -14.01 -9.81
N ILE A 10 4.12 -14.47 -10.96
CA ILE A 10 4.99 -15.64 -11.04
C ILE A 10 6.29 -15.51 -10.23
N LYS A 11 6.77 -14.28 -10.01
CA LYS A 11 7.95 -13.98 -9.19
C LYS A 11 7.59 -13.53 -7.76
N SER A 12 6.35 -13.79 -7.32
CA SER A 12 5.97 -13.47 -5.94
C SER A 12 6.82 -14.30 -4.95
N PRO A 13 7.24 -13.71 -3.83
CA PRO A 13 6.91 -12.39 -3.29
C PRO A 13 7.89 -11.27 -3.67
N GLN A 14 8.88 -11.52 -4.52
CA GLN A 14 9.88 -10.50 -4.90
C GLN A 14 9.26 -9.42 -5.80
N VAL A 15 8.36 -9.84 -6.68
CA VAL A 15 7.56 -8.99 -7.55
C VAL A 15 6.10 -9.36 -7.34
N VAL A 16 5.24 -8.35 -7.23
CA VAL A 16 3.79 -8.51 -7.03
C VAL A 16 3.03 -7.62 -8.01
N TYR A 17 1.76 -7.92 -8.24
CA TYR A 17 0.85 -6.94 -8.82
C TYR A 17 0.32 -6.02 -7.72
N GLY A 18 0.29 -4.73 -8.00
CA GLY A 18 -0.42 -3.73 -7.20
C GLY A 18 -1.56 -3.14 -8.01
N VAL A 19 -2.73 -2.98 -7.40
CA VAL A 19 -3.87 -2.27 -8.00
C VAL A 19 -3.98 -0.92 -7.30
N ILE A 20 -3.89 0.16 -8.07
CA ILE A 20 -3.91 1.52 -7.51
C ILE A 20 -5.35 1.97 -7.26
N GLU A 21 -5.61 2.43 -6.05
CA GLU A 21 -6.90 3.01 -5.63
C GLU A 21 -6.82 4.53 -5.49
N ILE A 22 -5.68 5.05 -5.02
CA ILE A 22 -5.47 6.47 -4.72
C ILE A 22 -4.17 6.93 -5.35
N GLU A 23 -4.23 7.98 -6.14
CA GLU A 23 -3.06 8.58 -6.78
C GLU A 23 -2.24 9.38 -5.75
N GLU A 24 -0.92 9.38 -5.90
CA GLU A 24 -0.04 10.27 -5.14
C GLU A 24 -0.52 11.73 -5.23
N GLY A 25 -0.45 12.45 -4.12
CA GLY A 25 -0.83 13.87 -4.05
C GLY A 25 -2.33 14.13 -3.88
N HIS A 26 -3.17 13.08 -3.82
CA HIS A 26 -4.61 13.23 -3.61
C HIS A 26 -5.02 13.05 -2.14
N LYS A 27 -6.18 13.62 -1.81
CA LYS A 27 -6.81 13.54 -0.48
C LYS A 27 -8.05 12.65 -0.48
N ASN A 28 -8.66 12.44 -1.64
CA ASN A 28 -9.84 11.60 -1.75
C ASN A 28 -9.45 10.13 -1.61
N LYS A 29 -10.08 9.45 -0.65
CA LYS A 29 -9.96 8.03 -0.47
C LYS A 29 -10.98 7.30 -1.35
N TYR A 30 -10.50 6.32 -2.08
CA TYR A 30 -11.29 5.40 -2.89
C TYR A 30 -10.94 3.98 -2.48
N GLU A 31 -11.90 3.09 -2.54
CA GLU A 31 -11.74 1.67 -2.26
C GLU A 31 -12.38 0.85 -3.39
N TYR A 32 -11.72 -0.23 -3.78
CA TYR A 32 -12.29 -1.15 -4.75
C TYR A 32 -13.41 -1.97 -4.11
N ASP A 33 -14.60 -1.94 -4.70
CA ASP A 33 -15.72 -2.78 -4.31
C ASP A 33 -15.91 -3.92 -5.32
N ALA A 34 -15.70 -5.16 -4.85
CA ALA A 34 -15.78 -6.34 -5.70
C ALA A 34 -17.20 -6.65 -6.18
N ASN A 35 -18.23 -6.25 -5.42
CA ASN A 35 -19.64 -6.48 -5.80
C ASN A 35 -20.08 -5.53 -6.92
N LEU A 36 -19.60 -4.30 -6.87
CA LEU A 36 -19.86 -3.29 -7.89
C LEU A 36 -18.90 -3.38 -9.08
N GLY A 37 -17.75 -4.04 -8.88
CA GLY A 37 -16.69 -4.12 -9.90
C GLY A 37 -16.04 -2.77 -10.20
N GLY A 38 -16.00 -1.84 -9.23
CA GLY A 38 -15.53 -0.48 -9.41
C GLY A 38 -14.92 0.12 -8.15
N PHE A 39 -14.48 1.37 -8.25
CA PHE A 39 -13.89 2.10 -7.14
C PHE A 39 -14.93 3.05 -6.54
N LEU A 40 -15.25 2.84 -5.26
CA LEU A 40 -16.14 3.71 -4.51
C LEU A 40 -15.36 4.87 -3.90
N TYR A 41 -15.95 6.07 -3.98
CA TYR A 41 -15.51 7.19 -3.18
C TYR A 41 -15.91 6.96 -1.72
N ASP A 42 -14.94 6.88 -0.83
CA ASP A 42 -15.17 6.77 0.61
C ASP A 42 -15.29 8.16 1.23
N ARG A 43 -14.18 8.90 1.29
CA ARG A 43 -14.14 10.25 1.90
C ARG A 43 -12.94 11.05 1.43
N CYS A 44 -12.99 12.36 1.66
CA CYS A 44 -11.81 13.21 1.62
C CYS A 44 -11.12 13.20 2.99
N LEU A 45 -9.79 13.11 3.03
CA LEU A 45 -9.05 13.25 4.28
C LEU A 45 -9.35 14.61 4.93
N THR A 46 -9.59 14.60 6.24
CA THR A 46 -9.91 15.81 7.01
C THR A 46 -8.66 16.65 7.34
N SER A 47 -7.48 16.04 7.29
CA SER A 47 -6.20 16.74 7.46
C SER A 47 -5.76 17.48 6.19
N ALA A 48 -4.74 18.35 6.29
CA ALA A 48 -4.09 18.99 5.14
C ALA A 48 -3.19 18.03 4.34
N MET A 49 -3.00 16.81 4.81
CA MET A 49 -2.12 15.81 4.20
C MET A 49 -2.67 15.26 2.89
N VAL A 50 -1.75 14.80 2.06
CA VAL A 50 -2.03 14.05 0.82
C VAL A 50 -1.29 12.72 0.87
N TYR A 51 -1.77 11.72 0.12
CA TYR A 51 -1.08 10.43 0.00
C TYR A 51 0.33 10.66 -0.57
N PRO A 52 1.39 10.17 0.12
CA PRO A 52 2.78 10.45 -0.26
C PRO A 52 3.29 9.63 -1.44
N ALA A 53 2.57 8.59 -1.81
CA ALA A 53 2.82 7.73 -2.97
C ALA A 53 1.50 7.19 -3.49
N SER A 54 1.50 6.64 -4.70
CA SER A 54 0.32 5.93 -5.21
C SER A 54 0.04 4.73 -4.32
N TYR A 55 -1.21 4.60 -3.88
CA TYR A 55 -1.65 3.67 -2.84
C TYR A 55 -2.71 2.73 -3.39
N GLY A 56 -2.69 1.49 -2.93
CA GLY A 56 -3.67 0.50 -3.32
C GLY A 56 -3.43 -0.83 -2.61
N PHE A 57 -3.75 -1.94 -3.27
CA PHE A 57 -3.68 -3.26 -2.67
C PHE A 57 -2.95 -4.29 -3.56
N ILE A 58 -2.52 -5.38 -2.94
CA ILE A 58 -1.94 -6.53 -3.62
C ILE A 58 -3.06 -7.57 -3.83
N PRO A 59 -3.44 -7.90 -5.07
CA PRO A 59 -4.45 -8.90 -5.35
C PRO A 59 -4.09 -10.28 -4.80
N ASN A 60 -5.11 -11.12 -4.59
CA ASN A 60 -4.97 -12.49 -4.09
C ASN A 60 -4.25 -12.58 -2.75
N THR A 61 -4.44 -11.56 -1.89
CA THR A 61 -3.98 -11.55 -0.50
C THR A 61 -5.14 -11.27 0.44
N LEU A 62 -5.02 -11.72 1.70
CA LEU A 62 -6.04 -11.51 2.73
C LEU A 62 -5.36 -11.25 4.08
N CYS A 63 -5.70 -10.14 4.71
CA CYS A 63 -5.28 -9.78 6.06
C CYS A 63 -6.35 -10.15 7.10
N GLU A 64 -6.02 -10.01 8.39
CA GLU A 64 -6.89 -10.38 9.50
C GLU A 64 -8.20 -9.57 9.55
N ASP A 65 -8.16 -8.33 9.06
CA ASP A 65 -9.32 -7.43 8.94
C ASP A 65 -10.27 -7.77 7.79
N GLY A 66 -9.91 -8.74 6.95
CA GLY A 66 -10.69 -9.18 5.80
C GLY A 66 -10.35 -8.46 4.48
N ASP A 67 -9.42 -7.51 4.51
CA ASP A 67 -8.97 -6.76 3.34
C ASP A 67 -7.68 -7.32 2.74
N PRO A 68 -7.40 -7.04 1.45
CA PRO A 68 -6.12 -7.35 0.85
C PRO A 68 -4.98 -6.57 1.52
N LEU A 69 -3.75 -7.04 1.31
CA LEU A 69 -2.55 -6.37 1.80
C LEU A 69 -2.30 -5.06 1.04
N ASP A 70 -2.09 -3.98 1.78
CA ASP A 70 -1.87 -2.64 1.24
C ASP A 70 -0.48 -2.46 0.62
N ILE A 71 -0.39 -1.63 -0.42
CA ILE A 71 0.85 -1.30 -1.12
C ILE A 71 0.98 0.20 -1.38
N LEU A 72 2.18 0.73 -1.14
CA LEU A 72 2.64 2.04 -1.59
C LEU A 72 3.58 1.86 -2.77
N VAL A 73 3.30 2.52 -3.88
CA VAL A 73 4.10 2.43 -5.10
C VAL A 73 4.74 3.78 -5.39
N ILE A 74 6.07 3.84 -5.24
CA ILE A 74 6.87 5.02 -5.55
C ILE A 74 7.14 5.06 -7.05
N SER A 75 6.81 6.16 -7.71
CA SER A 75 7.06 6.36 -9.14
C SER A 75 7.39 7.83 -9.44
N PRO A 76 8.03 8.16 -10.58
CA PRO A 76 8.35 9.54 -10.94
C PRO A 76 7.12 10.44 -11.10
N GLU A 77 6.00 9.88 -11.53
CA GLU A 77 4.71 10.55 -11.70
C GLU A 77 3.61 9.73 -11.02
N PRO A 78 2.53 10.36 -10.55
CA PRO A 78 1.40 9.65 -9.96
C PRO A 78 0.81 8.61 -10.90
N ILE A 79 0.58 7.40 -10.39
CA ILE A 79 -0.05 6.31 -11.16
C ILE A 79 -1.56 6.41 -10.97
N LYS A 80 -2.30 6.44 -12.07
CA LYS A 80 -3.75 6.60 -12.05
C LYS A 80 -4.47 5.43 -11.37
N ARG A 81 -5.58 5.75 -10.71
CA ARG A 81 -6.49 4.75 -10.16
C ARG A 81 -6.91 3.72 -11.20
N ALA A 82 -7.15 2.51 -10.77
CA ALA A 82 -7.49 1.34 -11.58
C ALA A 82 -6.33 0.79 -12.43
N THR A 83 -5.12 1.29 -12.25
CA THR A 83 -3.94 0.74 -12.92
C THR A 83 -3.44 -0.49 -12.17
N ILE A 84 -3.18 -1.57 -12.92
CA ILE A 84 -2.44 -2.74 -12.42
C ILE A 84 -0.97 -2.51 -12.72
N VAL A 85 -0.15 -2.55 -11.66
CA VAL A 85 1.30 -2.29 -11.76
C VAL A 85 2.06 -3.54 -11.36
N GLU A 86 3.03 -3.93 -12.17
CA GLU A 86 4.02 -4.94 -11.78
C GLU A 86 5.06 -4.26 -10.88
N CYS A 87 5.13 -4.66 -9.60
CA CYS A 87 5.86 -3.94 -8.56
C CYS A 87 6.98 -4.80 -7.98
N LYS A 88 8.20 -4.25 -7.87
CA LYS A 88 9.29 -4.82 -7.09
C LYS A 88 9.15 -4.40 -5.63
N VAL A 89 9.14 -5.37 -4.74
CA VAL A 89 9.04 -5.17 -3.28
C VAL A 89 10.36 -4.69 -2.70
N LEU A 90 10.33 -3.62 -1.92
CA LEU A 90 11.51 -3.00 -1.28
C LEU A 90 11.52 -3.10 0.23
N GLY A 91 10.37 -3.12 0.87
CA GLY A 91 10.22 -3.16 2.32
C GLY A 91 8.78 -3.10 2.77
N VAL A 92 8.56 -2.91 4.07
CA VAL A 92 7.24 -2.82 4.68
C VAL A 92 7.27 -1.89 5.89
N LEU A 93 6.25 -1.07 6.04
CA LEU A 93 5.98 -0.31 7.25
C LEU A 93 5.08 -1.13 8.17
N ASN A 94 5.53 -1.36 9.39
CA ASN A 94 4.71 -1.96 10.43
C ASN A 94 3.88 -0.88 11.10
N MET A 95 2.58 -1.11 11.18
CA MET A 95 1.66 -0.27 11.93
C MET A 95 0.47 -1.08 12.45
N GLU A 96 -0.29 -0.48 13.32
CA GLU A 96 -1.57 -1.00 13.84
C GLU A 96 -2.66 0.04 13.63
N ASP A 97 -3.82 -0.43 13.24
CA ASP A 97 -5.05 0.36 13.16
C ASP A 97 -6.12 -0.34 14.01
N GLU A 98 -6.68 0.38 14.99
CA GLU A 98 -7.65 -0.16 15.96
C GLU A 98 -7.19 -1.47 16.66
N GLY A 99 -5.88 -1.64 16.85
CA GLY A 99 -5.27 -2.82 17.47
C GLY A 99 -4.93 -3.97 16.51
N ASP A 100 -5.39 -3.90 15.26
CA ASP A 100 -5.05 -4.89 14.22
C ASP A 100 -3.78 -4.51 13.48
N LYS A 101 -2.99 -5.51 13.11
CA LYS A 101 -1.80 -5.31 12.27
C LYS A 101 -2.22 -4.79 10.90
N ASP A 102 -1.61 -3.67 10.50
CA ASP A 102 -1.89 -2.98 9.24
C ASP A 102 -0.56 -2.70 8.51
N PHE A 103 -0.10 -3.67 7.76
CA PHE A 103 1.16 -3.57 7.01
C PHE A 103 1.00 -2.75 5.73
N LYS A 104 1.97 -1.87 5.46
CA LYS A 104 2.05 -1.14 4.18
C LYS A 104 3.30 -1.58 3.43
N ILE A 105 3.12 -2.38 2.38
CA ILE A 105 4.23 -2.81 1.51
C ILE A 105 4.73 -1.61 0.71
N LEU A 106 6.05 -1.43 0.67
CA LEU A 106 6.69 -0.41 -0.15
C LEU A 106 7.28 -1.05 -1.39
N ALA A 107 6.96 -0.50 -2.54
CA ALA A 107 7.41 -1.02 -3.82
C ALA A 107 7.64 0.08 -4.85
N VAL A 108 8.29 -0.27 -5.94
CA VAL A 108 8.45 0.55 -7.16
C VAL A 108 7.97 -0.25 -8.36
N PRO A 109 7.53 0.39 -9.45
CA PRO A 109 7.28 -0.33 -10.69
C PRO A 109 8.52 -1.14 -11.09
N ASN A 110 8.34 -2.38 -11.53
CA ASN A 110 9.44 -3.30 -11.82
C ASN A 110 10.39 -2.77 -12.92
N PHE A 111 9.90 -1.84 -13.74
CA PHE A 111 10.74 -1.09 -14.70
C PHE A 111 11.93 -0.41 -14.02
N TYR A 112 11.77 0.07 -12.78
CA TYR A 112 12.82 0.75 -12.02
C TYR A 112 13.63 -0.18 -11.11
N SER A 113 13.49 -1.49 -11.25
CA SER A 113 14.09 -2.50 -10.37
C SER A 113 15.63 -2.46 -10.28
N LYS A 114 16.30 -1.96 -11.34
CA LYS A 114 17.76 -1.79 -11.34
C LYS A 114 18.22 -0.59 -10.51
N LYS A 115 17.43 0.47 -10.47
CA LYS A 115 17.72 1.69 -9.70
C LYS A 115 17.43 1.48 -8.20
N TYR A 116 16.34 0.79 -7.88
CA TYR A 116 15.89 0.57 -6.51
C TYR A 116 16.05 -0.89 -6.13
N VAL A 117 17.06 -1.19 -5.32
CA VAL A 117 17.44 -2.58 -4.99
C VAL A 117 16.80 -3.07 -3.70
N ASN A 118 16.66 -2.17 -2.73
CA ASN A 118 16.12 -2.44 -1.39
C ASN A 118 15.65 -1.13 -0.74
N LEU A 119 15.22 -1.21 0.53
CA LEU A 119 14.76 -0.07 1.31
C LEU A 119 15.80 1.06 1.39
N HIS A 120 17.09 0.73 1.48
CA HIS A 120 18.18 1.73 1.54
C HIS A 120 18.37 2.52 0.24
N SER A 121 17.76 2.09 -0.85
CA SER A 121 17.73 2.86 -2.11
C SER A 121 16.75 4.04 -2.06
N ILE A 122 15.93 4.13 -1.00
CA ILE A 122 14.92 5.17 -0.81
C ILE A 122 15.45 6.24 0.13
N ASP A 123 15.16 7.50 -0.19
CA ASP A 123 15.50 8.63 0.67
C ASP A 123 14.85 8.48 2.05
N LEU A 124 15.65 8.62 3.12
CA LEU A 124 15.16 8.57 4.50
C LEU A 124 14.08 9.63 4.77
N ALA A 125 14.21 10.82 4.18
CA ALA A 125 13.21 11.87 4.32
C ALA A 125 11.84 11.41 3.78
N PHE A 126 11.81 10.69 2.67
CA PHE A 126 10.57 10.13 2.12
C PHE A 126 9.97 9.07 3.04
N LEU A 127 10.79 8.19 3.60
CA LEU A 127 10.32 7.16 4.55
C LEU A 127 9.70 7.79 5.80
N GLU A 128 10.29 8.88 6.30
CA GLU A 128 9.74 9.64 7.43
C GLU A 128 8.43 10.38 7.05
N ILE A 129 8.33 10.91 5.84
CA ILE A 129 7.07 11.49 5.33
C ILE A 129 5.95 10.44 5.33
N CYS A 130 6.22 9.22 4.89
CA CYS A 130 5.24 8.12 4.91
C CYS A 130 4.82 7.78 6.35
N LYS A 131 5.77 7.65 7.28
CA LYS A 131 5.46 7.40 8.69
C LYS A 131 4.58 8.50 9.27
N ASN A 132 4.95 9.75 9.03
CA ASN A 132 4.18 10.90 9.50
C ASN A 132 2.77 10.94 8.89
N PHE A 133 2.63 10.63 7.61
CA PHE A 133 1.33 10.54 6.96
C PHE A 133 0.41 9.53 7.67
N PHE A 134 0.86 8.29 7.83
CA PHE A 134 0.03 7.25 8.46
C PHE A 134 -0.19 7.48 9.96
N ALA A 135 0.73 8.14 10.65
CA ALA A 135 0.54 8.50 12.05
C ALA A 135 -0.56 9.54 12.26
N HIS A 136 -0.82 10.39 11.27
CA HIS A 136 -1.67 11.59 11.43
C HIS A 136 -2.83 11.73 10.44
N TYR A 137 -2.92 10.89 9.40
CA TYR A 137 -3.95 11.05 8.36
C TYR A 137 -5.39 10.89 8.87
N LYS A 138 -5.59 10.24 10.02
CA LYS A 138 -6.88 10.04 10.70
C LYS A 138 -7.10 10.94 11.92
N ASP A 139 -6.15 11.77 12.33
CA ASP A 139 -6.21 12.53 13.58
C ASP A 139 -7.45 13.41 13.75
N LEU A 140 -7.99 13.94 12.64
CA LEU A 140 -9.18 14.79 12.62
C LEU A 140 -10.43 14.03 12.18
N SER A 141 -10.38 12.69 12.12
CA SER A 141 -11.55 11.89 11.80
C SER A 141 -12.54 11.86 12.96
N ALA A 142 -13.84 11.82 12.65
CA ALA A 142 -14.90 11.80 13.67
C ALA A 142 -14.92 10.49 14.47
N SER A 143 -14.33 9.41 13.95
CA SER A 143 -14.28 8.08 14.58
C SER A 143 -13.26 7.99 15.72
N GLY A 144 -12.29 8.92 15.80
CA GLY A 144 -11.23 8.88 16.80
C GLY A 144 -10.32 7.66 16.67
N ASP A 145 -10.17 7.15 15.47
CA ASP A 145 -9.39 5.95 15.15
C ASP A 145 -7.98 6.02 15.74
N ARG A 146 -7.54 4.92 16.34
CA ARG A 146 -6.22 4.79 16.97
C ARG A 146 -5.26 4.10 16.03
N VAL A 147 -4.32 4.87 15.51
CA VAL A 147 -3.22 4.36 14.68
C VAL A 147 -1.92 4.41 15.46
N LYS A 148 -1.14 3.32 15.39
CA LYS A 148 0.24 3.28 15.87
C LYS A 148 1.16 2.93 14.72
N VAL A 149 2.12 3.79 14.44
CA VAL A 149 3.13 3.57 13.41
C VAL A 149 4.43 3.17 14.09
N PHE A 150 4.99 2.04 13.67
CA PHE A 150 6.27 1.52 14.17
C PHE A 150 7.39 1.85 13.17
N ASP A 151 8.15 0.85 12.74
CA ASP A 151 9.32 1.04 11.90
C ASP A 151 9.18 0.37 10.53
N TRP A 152 10.04 0.84 9.62
CA TRP A 152 10.29 0.18 8.36
C TRP A 152 11.11 -1.09 8.57
N HIS A 153 10.74 -2.15 7.85
CA HIS A 153 11.50 -3.39 7.77
C HIS A 153 11.90 -3.67 6.33
N ASP A 154 12.93 -4.48 6.18
CA ASP A 154 13.55 -4.78 4.90
C ASP A 154 12.66 -5.63 3.97
N LYS A 155 13.12 -5.80 2.74
CA LYS A 155 12.39 -6.58 1.73
C LYS A 155 12.19 -8.04 2.11
N LYS A 156 13.09 -8.65 2.90
CA LYS A 156 12.92 -10.05 3.32
C LYS A 156 11.73 -10.20 4.25
N TYR A 157 11.59 -9.29 5.19
CA TYR A 157 10.43 -9.27 6.08
C TYR A 157 9.14 -8.99 5.31
N ALA A 158 9.15 -8.03 4.38
CA ALA A 158 8.01 -7.75 3.50
C ALA A 158 7.60 -9.00 2.69
N GLN A 159 8.56 -9.71 2.13
CA GLN A 159 8.32 -10.94 1.36
C GLN A 159 7.73 -12.05 2.21
N THR A 160 8.13 -12.17 3.48
CA THR A 160 7.53 -13.13 4.42
C THR A 160 6.05 -12.80 4.66
N ILE A 161 5.75 -11.54 4.95
CA ILE A 161 4.36 -11.08 5.13
C ILE A 161 3.50 -11.38 3.89
N ILE A 162 4.01 -11.09 2.69
CA ILE A 162 3.29 -11.35 1.45
C ILE A 162 2.99 -12.87 1.31
N LYS A 163 3.99 -13.73 1.54
CA LYS A 163 3.79 -15.19 1.48
C LYS A 163 2.71 -15.70 2.43
N GLU A 164 2.69 -15.15 3.65
CA GLU A 164 1.72 -15.55 4.68
C GLU A 164 0.29 -15.08 4.37
N ARG A 165 0.13 -14.09 3.51
CA ARG A 165 -1.16 -13.47 3.16
C ARG A 165 -1.72 -13.89 1.81
N VAL A 166 -0.92 -14.53 0.95
CA VAL A 166 -1.42 -15.06 -0.35
C VAL A 166 -2.50 -16.11 -0.09
N ILE A 167 -3.63 -15.96 -0.77
CA ILE A 167 -4.72 -16.93 -0.75
C ILE A 167 -4.31 -18.12 -1.64
N THR A 168 -4.27 -19.32 -1.07
CA THR A 168 -3.94 -20.58 -1.76
C THR A 168 -5.19 -21.30 -2.22
#